data_e0e1645e1496e0504ef3217e1eb03bf1
#
_entry.id   e0e1645e1496e0504ef3217e1eb03bf1
#
_cell.length_a   1.000
_cell.length_b   1.000
_cell.length_c   1.000
_cell.angle_alpha   90.00
_cell.angle_beta   90.00
_cell.angle_gamma   90.00
#
_symmetry.space_group_name_H-M   'P 1'
#
loop_
_entity.id
_entity.type
_entity.pdbx_description
1 polymer ?
#
loop_
_entity_poly.entity_id
_entity_poly.type
_entity_poly.pdbx_seq_one_letter_code
_entity_poly.pdbx_strand_id
1 'polypeptide(L)'
;YMCFEILRKVYKKENTKIKQCFEILICISLAVIEAINRSFRLYSILLIAVVIIVISITFSLIYKIKLRYTLLHTSLYCLSLELLDLFIIFTMGIVLHKEDLGIIIGRQNSISRILALFLGRALMFLISLAIVRYKELIDKNRIGSLVLILLSEIIGVIYFQSVYAGDSIPDLAKGYYMYFVIIILAIMFFAIYSIYRSALEESKIIKLRNRMLERNYEDLKVYYNDSRTLFHDYRAHITLLQKYLEENQIDKACLYLNSINTVSYTHL
;
A
#
# COMPACT_ATOMS: atom_id res chain seq x y z
N TYR A 1 2.91 21.22 6.31
CA TYR A 1 2.94 20.41 7.54
C TYR A 1 2.06 19.15 7.42
N MET A 2 0.81 19.25 6.92
CA MET A 2 -0.06 18.08 6.70
C MET A 2 0.62 16.95 5.91
N CYS A 3 1.37 17.26 4.86
CA CYS A 3 2.12 16.26 4.09
C CYS A 3 3.09 15.45 4.99
N PHE A 4 3.86 16.12 5.85
CA PHE A 4 4.75 15.47 6.80
C PHE A 4 4.00 14.57 7.78
N GLU A 5 2.85 15.01 8.27
CA GLU A 5 2.02 14.23 9.19
C GLU A 5 1.47 12.96 8.54
N ILE A 6 1.00 13.05 7.30
CA ILE A 6 0.53 11.91 6.52
C ILE A 6 1.66 10.94 6.27
N LEU A 7 2.82 11.42 5.81
CA LEU A 7 4.00 10.59 5.56
C LEU A 7 4.44 9.86 6.83
N ARG A 8 4.45 10.52 7.98
CA ARG A 8 4.77 9.86 9.28
C ARG A 8 3.80 8.73 9.60
N LYS A 9 2.49 8.96 9.43
CA LYS A 9 1.48 7.92 9.65
C LYS A 9 1.62 6.77 8.66
N VAL A 10 1.90 7.08 7.39
CA VAL A 10 2.13 6.06 6.34
C VAL A 10 3.34 5.19 6.65
N TYR A 11 4.43 5.78 7.09
CA TYR A 11 5.67 5.05 7.39
C TYR A 11 5.82 4.61 8.85
N LYS A 12 4.81 4.81 9.70
CA LYS A 12 4.81 4.46 11.13
C LYS A 12 6.06 5.02 11.85
N LYS A 13 6.39 6.29 11.60
CA LYS A 13 7.56 6.94 12.19
C LYS A 13 7.18 7.79 13.39
N GLU A 14 7.98 7.67 14.46
CA GLU A 14 7.82 8.48 15.65
C GLU A 14 8.36 9.90 15.44
N ASN A 15 7.66 10.85 16.03
CA ASN A 15 8.02 12.25 15.99
C ASN A 15 8.73 12.65 17.28
N THR A 16 9.88 13.28 17.15
CA THR A 16 10.57 13.93 18.26
C THR A 16 10.44 15.46 18.13
N LYS A 17 10.46 16.19 19.25
CA LYS A 17 10.35 17.67 19.23
C LYS A 17 11.34 18.34 18.27
N ILE A 18 12.56 17.80 18.18
CA ILE A 18 13.61 18.34 17.30
C ILE A 18 13.20 18.14 15.82
N LYS A 19 12.75 16.95 15.44
CA LYS A 19 12.30 16.66 14.06
C LYS A 19 11.11 17.52 13.68
N GLN A 20 10.17 17.71 14.59
CA GLN A 20 9.01 18.57 14.40
C GLN A 20 9.40 20.03 14.14
N CYS A 21 10.40 20.53 14.88
CA CYS A 21 10.90 21.88 14.69
C CYS A 21 11.50 22.07 13.28
N PHE A 22 12.28 21.10 12.79
CA PHE A 22 12.79 21.10 11.42
C PHE A 22 11.69 21.07 10.36
N GLU A 23 10.67 20.23 10.52
CA GLU A 23 9.52 20.17 9.60
C GLU A 23 8.80 21.53 9.53
N ILE A 24 8.55 22.16 10.67
CA ILE A 24 7.88 23.46 10.74
C ILE A 24 8.73 24.55 10.07
N LEU A 25 10.05 24.57 10.32
CA LEU A 25 10.95 25.54 9.72
C LEU A 25 10.96 25.44 8.20
N ILE A 26 10.97 24.23 7.64
CA ILE A 26 10.89 24.02 6.20
C ILE A 26 9.51 24.40 5.65
N CYS A 27 8.43 24.09 6.35
CA CYS A 27 7.10 24.54 5.93
C CYS A 27 6.99 26.05 5.87
N ILE A 28 7.57 26.76 6.84
CA ILE A 28 7.60 28.22 6.86
C ILE A 28 8.43 28.76 5.68
N SER A 29 9.62 28.20 5.42
CA SER A 29 10.48 28.63 4.30
C SER A 29 9.79 28.42 2.95
N LEU A 30 9.12 27.29 2.75
CA LEU A 30 8.36 27.02 1.51
C LEU A 30 7.15 27.96 1.38
N ALA A 31 6.45 28.28 2.47
CA ALA A 31 5.33 29.20 2.44
C ALA A 31 5.79 30.63 2.08
N VAL A 32 6.95 31.06 2.55
CA VAL A 32 7.56 32.34 2.17
C VAL A 32 7.92 32.36 0.68
N ILE A 33 8.55 31.30 0.17
CA ILE A 33 8.89 31.17 -1.26
C ILE A 33 7.61 31.21 -2.10
N GLU A 34 6.57 30.51 -1.70
CA GLU A 34 5.28 30.51 -2.41
C GLU A 34 4.61 31.90 -2.37
N ALA A 35 4.67 32.60 -1.24
CA ALA A 35 4.14 33.95 -1.12
C ALA A 35 4.88 34.95 -2.02
N ILE A 36 6.21 34.87 -2.10
CA ILE A 36 7.06 35.70 -2.98
C ILE A 36 6.71 35.37 -4.44
N ASN A 37 6.65 34.08 -4.81
CA ASN A 37 6.30 33.67 -6.17
C ASN A 37 4.93 34.20 -6.61
N ARG A 38 3.94 34.21 -5.73
CA ARG A 38 2.61 34.79 -5.99
C ARG A 38 2.67 36.27 -6.25
N SER A 39 3.52 36.99 -5.55
CA SER A 39 3.73 38.43 -5.75
C SER A 39 4.21 38.73 -7.17
N PHE A 40 5.06 37.85 -7.74
CA PHE A 40 5.57 38.00 -9.13
C PHE A 40 4.68 37.32 -10.17
N ARG A 41 3.48 36.82 -9.82
CA ARG A 41 2.54 36.12 -10.72
C ARG A 41 3.13 34.95 -11.50
N LEU A 42 4.20 34.38 -11.03
CA LEU A 42 4.84 33.20 -11.63
C LEU A 42 4.13 31.94 -11.17
N TYR A 43 3.02 31.59 -11.79
CA TYR A 43 2.46 30.24 -11.63
C TYR A 43 3.36 29.28 -12.42
N SER A 44 4.27 28.62 -11.73
CA SER A 44 5.26 27.77 -12.37
C SER A 44 5.15 26.34 -11.88
N ILE A 45 4.97 25.38 -12.80
CA ILE A 45 5.14 23.93 -12.56
C ILE A 45 6.49 23.68 -11.86
N LEU A 46 7.51 24.47 -12.19
CA LEU A 46 8.83 24.39 -11.58
C LEU A 46 8.76 24.59 -10.06
N LEU A 47 7.90 25.48 -9.56
CA LEU A 47 7.76 25.69 -8.12
C LEU A 47 7.18 24.47 -7.43
N ILE A 48 6.14 23.85 -7.99
CA ILE A 48 5.54 22.63 -7.47
C ILE A 48 6.59 21.52 -7.43
N ALA A 49 7.38 21.36 -8.49
CA ALA A 49 8.46 20.39 -8.54
C ALA A 49 9.51 20.66 -7.46
N VAL A 50 9.91 21.92 -7.22
CA VAL A 50 10.85 22.29 -6.15
C VAL A 50 10.27 21.95 -4.79
N VAL A 51 9.00 22.27 -4.53
CA VAL A 51 8.33 21.94 -3.26
C VAL A 51 8.31 20.42 -3.01
N ILE A 52 7.97 19.64 -4.02
CA ILE A 52 7.98 18.17 -3.95
C ILE A 52 9.38 17.64 -3.62
N ILE A 53 10.40 18.14 -4.30
CA ILE A 53 11.80 17.71 -4.11
C ILE A 53 12.27 18.07 -2.70
N VAL A 54 12.04 19.31 -2.26
CA VAL A 54 12.49 19.78 -0.93
C VAL A 54 11.82 18.97 0.18
N ILE A 55 10.50 18.77 0.15
CA ILE A 55 9.79 17.97 1.16
C ILE A 55 10.28 16.53 1.14
N SER A 56 10.47 15.93 -0.04
CA SER A 56 10.89 14.52 -0.18
C SER A 56 12.31 14.29 0.36
N ILE A 57 13.24 15.17 0.04
CA ILE A 57 14.63 15.10 0.53
C ILE A 57 14.63 15.26 2.04
N THR A 58 13.93 16.26 2.56
CA THR A 58 13.86 16.52 4.00
C THR A 58 13.32 15.32 4.76
N PHE A 59 12.19 14.76 4.30
CA PHE A 59 11.59 13.61 4.95
C PHE A 59 12.49 12.36 4.87
N SER A 60 13.13 12.16 3.72
CA SER A 60 14.10 11.07 3.51
C SER A 60 15.27 11.16 4.50
N LEU A 61 15.84 12.35 4.71
CA LEU A 61 16.96 12.59 5.61
C LEU A 61 16.56 12.43 7.09
N ILE A 62 15.45 13.04 7.51
CA ILE A 62 15.00 13.05 8.91
C ILE A 62 14.62 11.63 9.36
N TYR A 63 13.94 10.86 8.50
CA TYR A 63 13.36 9.57 8.87
C TYR A 63 14.09 8.36 8.29
N LYS A 64 15.20 8.57 7.55
CA LYS A 64 16.02 7.52 6.92
C LYS A 64 15.19 6.57 6.06
N ILE A 65 14.36 7.12 5.17
CA ILE A 65 13.54 6.38 4.22
C ILE A 65 14.13 6.56 2.82
N LYS A 66 14.04 5.54 1.95
CA LYS A 66 14.55 5.64 0.57
C LYS A 66 13.83 6.76 -0.18
N LEU A 67 14.60 7.68 -0.78
CA LEU A 67 14.11 8.88 -1.46
C LEU A 67 13.03 8.59 -2.52
N ARG A 68 13.13 7.49 -3.25
CA ARG A 68 12.15 7.10 -4.27
C ARG A 68 10.72 6.95 -3.73
N TYR A 69 10.57 6.42 -2.51
CA TYR A 69 9.25 6.24 -1.89
C TYR A 69 8.70 7.56 -1.33
N THR A 70 9.56 8.37 -0.72
CA THR A 70 9.14 9.68 -0.22
C THR A 70 8.75 10.59 -1.36
N LEU A 71 9.50 10.59 -2.46
CA LEU A 71 9.22 11.36 -3.65
C LEU A 71 7.86 10.97 -4.27
N LEU A 72 7.58 9.67 -4.41
CA LEU A 72 6.31 9.19 -4.94
C LEU A 72 5.11 9.64 -4.09
N HIS A 73 5.18 9.50 -2.76
CA HIS A 73 4.07 9.87 -1.90
C HIS A 73 3.90 11.39 -1.75
N THR A 74 5.01 12.13 -1.75
CA THR A 74 4.97 13.60 -1.69
C THR A 74 4.42 14.18 -2.98
N SER A 75 4.81 13.64 -4.15
CA SER A 75 4.29 14.09 -5.44
C SER A 75 2.80 13.81 -5.57
N LEU A 76 2.35 12.61 -5.20
CA LEU A 76 0.92 12.29 -5.16
C LEU A 76 0.15 13.31 -4.28
N TYR A 77 0.64 13.57 -3.07
CA TYR A 77 -0.02 14.50 -2.17
C TYR A 77 -0.09 15.92 -2.74
N CYS A 78 1.03 16.45 -3.26
CA CYS A 78 1.08 17.83 -3.77
C CYS A 78 0.24 18.01 -5.03
N LEU A 79 0.29 17.04 -5.96
CA LEU A 79 -0.49 17.11 -7.21
C LEU A 79 -1.98 16.91 -6.95
N SER A 80 -2.37 15.97 -6.09
CA SER A 80 -3.78 15.81 -5.67
C SER A 80 -4.33 17.09 -5.04
N LEU A 81 -3.50 17.78 -4.24
CA LEU A 81 -3.89 19.02 -3.60
C LEU A 81 -4.14 20.12 -4.63
N GLU A 82 -3.25 20.31 -5.60
CA GLU A 82 -3.41 21.28 -6.69
C GLU A 82 -4.66 20.99 -7.53
N LEU A 83 -4.88 19.73 -7.92
CA LEU A 83 -6.07 19.35 -8.67
C LEU A 83 -7.37 19.63 -7.90
N LEU A 84 -7.33 19.41 -6.59
CA LEU A 84 -8.47 19.65 -5.71
C LEU A 84 -8.77 21.14 -5.53
N ASP A 85 -7.74 21.96 -5.37
CA ASP A 85 -7.86 23.42 -5.31
C ASP A 85 -8.49 23.97 -6.62
N LEU A 86 -8.04 23.47 -7.76
CA LEU A 86 -8.59 23.81 -9.06
C LEU A 86 -10.06 23.39 -9.21
N PHE A 87 -10.39 22.17 -8.80
CA PHE A 87 -11.77 21.66 -8.82
C PHE A 87 -12.72 22.56 -8.01
N ILE A 88 -12.32 22.96 -6.82
CA ILE A 88 -13.14 23.82 -5.95
C ILE A 88 -13.32 25.20 -6.56
N ILE A 89 -12.26 25.79 -7.12
CA ILE A 89 -12.32 27.09 -7.76
C ILE A 89 -13.32 27.07 -8.92
N PHE A 90 -13.29 26.04 -9.78
CA PHE A 90 -14.22 25.91 -10.90
C PHE A 90 -15.65 25.64 -10.46
N THR A 91 -15.86 24.72 -9.49
CA THR A 91 -17.20 24.46 -8.96
C THR A 91 -17.82 25.70 -8.34
N MET A 92 -17.04 26.50 -7.61
CA MET A 92 -17.53 27.79 -7.10
C MET A 92 -17.91 28.78 -8.23
N GLY A 93 -17.14 28.83 -9.32
CA GLY A 93 -17.46 29.65 -10.48
C GLY A 93 -18.81 29.30 -11.09
N ILE A 94 -19.09 28.00 -11.24
CA ILE A 94 -20.36 27.52 -11.80
C ILE A 94 -21.53 27.76 -10.84
N VAL A 95 -21.37 27.42 -9.56
CA VAL A 95 -22.44 27.60 -8.56
C VAL A 95 -22.83 29.06 -8.40
N LEU A 96 -21.88 30.00 -8.57
CA LEU A 96 -22.12 31.43 -8.47
C LEU A 96 -22.57 32.07 -9.82
N HIS A 97 -22.78 31.25 -10.87
CA HIS A 97 -23.17 31.68 -12.21
C HIS A 97 -22.29 32.81 -12.80
N LYS A 98 -21.01 32.80 -12.43
CA LYS A 98 -20.02 33.76 -12.95
C LYS A 98 -18.88 32.97 -13.58
N GLU A 99 -18.95 32.76 -14.88
CA GLU A 99 -17.96 31.97 -15.64
C GLU A 99 -16.53 32.49 -15.49
N ASP A 100 -16.40 33.84 -15.38
CA ASP A 100 -15.11 34.50 -15.15
C ASP A 100 -14.57 34.37 -13.72
N LEU A 101 -15.40 33.94 -12.76
CA LEU A 101 -14.99 33.87 -11.35
C LEU A 101 -13.81 32.91 -11.13
N GLY A 102 -13.73 31.81 -11.87
CA GLY A 102 -12.60 30.86 -11.78
C GLY A 102 -11.26 31.55 -12.05
N ILE A 103 -11.23 32.44 -13.06
CA ILE A 103 -10.05 33.22 -13.43
C ILE A 103 -9.79 34.34 -12.42
N ILE A 104 -10.85 35.05 -12.01
CA ILE A 104 -10.75 36.17 -11.05
C ILE A 104 -10.28 35.61 -9.69
N ILE A 105 -10.85 34.51 -9.22
CA ILE A 105 -10.44 33.87 -7.97
C ILE A 105 -9.00 33.36 -8.07
N GLY A 106 -8.58 32.82 -9.21
CA GLY A 106 -7.19 32.40 -9.44
C GLY A 106 -6.19 33.56 -9.45
N ARG A 107 -6.57 34.74 -9.95
CA ARG A 107 -5.68 35.91 -10.15
C ARG A 107 -5.73 36.96 -9.03
N GLN A 108 -6.85 37.08 -8.32
CA GLN A 108 -7.02 38.12 -7.29
C GLN A 108 -7.09 37.53 -5.87
N ASN A 109 -6.56 38.29 -4.91
CA ASN A 109 -6.71 37.95 -3.48
C ASN A 109 -8.12 38.36 -3.02
N SER A 110 -9.09 37.48 -3.17
CA SER A 110 -10.48 37.67 -2.78
C SER A 110 -10.84 36.74 -1.61
N ILE A 111 -11.88 37.11 -0.87
CA ILE A 111 -12.42 36.25 0.23
C ILE A 111 -12.84 34.88 -0.32
N SER A 112 -13.43 34.85 -1.50
CA SER A 112 -13.83 33.60 -2.20
C SER A 112 -12.63 32.68 -2.47
N ARG A 113 -11.45 33.23 -2.78
CA ARG A 113 -10.22 32.44 -2.91
C ARG A 113 -9.77 31.81 -1.60
N ILE A 114 -9.79 32.58 -0.51
CA ILE A 114 -9.43 32.09 0.82
C ILE A 114 -10.37 30.93 1.21
N LEU A 115 -11.65 31.08 0.94
CA LEU A 115 -12.67 30.08 1.23
C LEU A 115 -12.50 28.83 0.37
N ALA A 116 -12.18 28.97 -0.92
CA ALA A 116 -11.87 27.86 -1.81
C ALA A 116 -10.64 27.08 -1.34
N LEU A 117 -9.56 27.76 -0.99
CA LEU A 117 -8.34 27.14 -0.48
C LEU A 117 -8.59 26.43 0.86
N PHE A 118 -9.40 27.01 1.74
CA PHE A 118 -9.75 26.38 3.01
C PHE A 118 -10.55 25.09 2.79
N LEU A 119 -11.54 25.11 1.89
CA LEU A 119 -12.32 23.93 1.52
C LEU A 119 -11.42 22.84 0.91
N GLY A 120 -10.49 23.20 0.01
CA GLY A 120 -9.53 22.25 -0.57
C GLY A 120 -8.66 21.56 0.49
N ARG A 121 -8.16 22.34 1.44
CA ARG A 121 -7.35 21.81 2.55
C ARG A 121 -8.17 20.90 3.48
N ALA A 122 -9.42 21.28 3.80
CA ALA A 122 -10.32 20.47 4.62
C ALA A 122 -10.66 19.15 3.92
N LEU A 123 -10.97 19.17 2.64
CA LEU A 123 -11.30 17.97 1.86
C LEU A 123 -10.07 17.05 1.73
N MET A 124 -8.89 17.62 1.46
CA MET A 124 -7.66 16.84 1.42
C MET A 124 -7.33 16.19 2.78
N PHE A 125 -7.63 16.87 3.88
CA PHE A 125 -7.50 16.31 5.21
C PHE A 125 -8.41 15.10 5.41
N LEU A 126 -9.68 15.17 5.00
CA LEU A 126 -10.61 14.03 5.06
C LEU A 126 -10.16 12.86 4.21
N ILE A 127 -9.72 13.12 2.96
CA ILE A 127 -9.15 12.09 2.08
C ILE A 127 -7.92 11.44 2.72
N SER A 128 -7.05 12.22 3.32
CA SER A 128 -5.85 11.70 3.99
C SER A 128 -6.16 10.80 5.18
N LEU A 129 -7.19 11.13 5.96
CA LEU A 129 -7.67 10.28 7.05
C LEU A 129 -8.21 8.95 6.53
N ALA A 130 -8.96 8.98 5.42
CA ALA A 130 -9.45 7.79 4.75
C ALA A 130 -8.29 6.91 4.25
N ILE A 131 -7.29 7.48 3.58
CA ILE A 131 -6.10 6.77 3.09
C ILE A 131 -5.35 6.10 4.24
N VAL A 132 -5.14 6.80 5.37
CA VAL A 132 -4.47 6.24 6.54
C VAL A 132 -5.27 5.08 7.16
N ARG A 133 -6.61 5.20 7.19
CA ARG A 133 -7.50 4.16 7.74
C ARG A 133 -7.51 2.90 6.88
N TYR A 134 -7.45 3.05 5.56
CA TYR A 134 -7.46 1.93 4.61
C TYR A 134 -6.07 1.51 4.13
N LYS A 135 -5.02 1.88 4.87
CA LYS A 135 -3.62 1.62 4.51
C LYS A 135 -3.33 0.16 4.23
N GLU A 136 -3.93 -0.77 4.97
CA GLU A 136 -3.72 -2.22 4.78
C GLU A 136 -4.22 -2.72 3.42
N LEU A 137 -5.22 -2.04 2.84
CA LEU A 137 -5.69 -2.30 1.47
C LEU A 137 -4.72 -1.79 0.40
N ILE A 138 -3.81 -0.86 0.76
CA ILE A 138 -2.86 -0.20 -0.16
C ILE A 138 -1.49 -0.90 -0.16
N ASP A 139 -1.31 -2.04 0.53
CA ASP A 139 0.00 -2.63 0.83
C ASP A 139 0.78 -3.16 -0.38
N LYS A 140 2.04 -3.05 -0.22
CA LYS A 140 3.33 -3.61 -0.70
C LYS A 140 3.53 -3.93 -2.20
N ASN A 141 2.54 -4.34 -2.96
CA ASN A 141 2.71 -4.68 -4.41
C ASN A 141 2.15 -3.60 -5.37
N ARG A 142 1.83 -2.43 -4.87
CA ARG A 142 1.02 -1.42 -5.58
C ARG A 142 1.77 -0.17 -6.01
N ILE A 143 3.10 -0.20 -6.01
CA ILE A 143 3.91 0.93 -6.51
C ILE A 143 3.53 1.27 -7.95
N GLY A 144 3.30 0.27 -8.79
CA GLY A 144 2.91 0.50 -10.18
C GLY A 144 1.60 1.28 -10.34
N SER A 145 0.66 1.07 -9.45
CA SER A 145 -0.63 1.78 -9.47
C SER A 145 -0.54 3.20 -8.93
N LEU A 146 0.27 3.40 -7.89
CA LEU A 146 0.56 4.75 -7.41
C LEU A 146 1.27 5.58 -8.49
N VAL A 147 2.15 4.95 -9.27
CA VAL A 147 2.80 5.59 -10.43
C VAL A 147 1.79 5.94 -11.52
N LEU A 148 0.81 5.08 -11.83
CA LEU A 148 -0.25 5.37 -12.79
C LEU A 148 -1.13 6.54 -12.35
N ILE A 149 -1.52 6.60 -11.07
CA ILE A 149 -2.27 7.73 -10.51
C ILE A 149 -1.43 9.01 -10.63
N LEU A 150 -0.16 8.95 -10.27
CA LEU A 150 0.75 10.07 -10.38
C LEU A 150 0.86 10.59 -11.83
N LEU A 151 1.00 9.69 -12.80
CA LEU A 151 1.06 10.07 -14.22
C LEU A 151 -0.24 10.73 -14.66
N SER A 152 -1.40 10.23 -14.23
CA SER A 152 -2.70 10.87 -14.54
C SER A 152 -2.80 12.26 -13.91
N GLU A 153 -2.31 12.46 -12.69
CA GLU A 153 -2.29 13.77 -12.03
C GLU A 153 -1.36 14.77 -12.75
N ILE A 154 -0.18 14.33 -13.17
CA ILE A 154 0.76 15.15 -13.96
C ILE A 154 0.11 15.61 -15.27
N ILE A 155 -0.52 14.69 -16.01
CA ILE A 155 -1.22 14.99 -17.25
C ILE A 155 -2.32 16.03 -16.99
N GLY A 156 -3.08 15.87 -15.90
CA GLY A 156 -4.12 16.80 -15.51
C GLY A 156 -3.63 18.19 -15.21
N VAL A 157 -2.55 18.32 -14.48
CA VAL A 157 -1.94 19.61 -14.15
C VAL A 157 -1.41 20.29 -15.42
N ILE A 158 -0.74 19.55 -16.31
CA ILE A 158 -0.22 20.07 -17.59
C ILE A 158 -1.37 20.52 -18.49
N TYR A 159 -2.40 19.68 -18.65
CA TYR A 159 -3.59 20.01 -19.44
C TYR A 159 -4.23 21.29 -18.92
N PHE A 160 -4.45 21.38 -17.62
CA PHE A 160 -5.05 22.53 -16.99
C PHE A 160 -4.23 23.80 -17.20
N GLN A 161 -2.92 23.76 -17.04
CA GLN A 161 -2.06 24.90 -17.28
C GLN A 161 -2.05 25.34 -18.74
N SER A 162 -2.07 24.41 -19.71
CA SER A 162 -2.11 24.75 -21.14
C SER A 162 -3.39 25.47 -21.50
N VAL A 163 -4.49 25.07 -20.88
CA VAL A 163 -5.81 25.65 -21.15
C VAL A 163 -6.00 27.00 -20.40
N TYR A 164 -5.43 27.11 -19.18
CA TYR A 164 -5.45 28.38 -18.44
C TYR A 164 -4.63 29.49 -19.13
N ALA A 165 -3.66 29.11 -19.95
CA ALA A 165 -2.90 30.02 -20.78
C ALA A 165 -3.64 30.46 -22.07
N GLY A 166 -4.73 29.75 -22.44
CA GLY A 166 -5.57 30.06 -23.60
C GLY A 166 -6.83 30.86 -23.22
N ASP A 167 -7.30 31.76 -24.10
CA ASP A 167 -8.39 32.68 -23.80
C ASP A 167 -9.83 32.11 -23.92
N SER A 168 -10.01 30.78 -24.08
CA SER A 168 -11.33 30.16 -24.30
C SER A 168 -11.85 29.40 -23.06
N ILE A 169 -12.65 30.07 -22.25
CA ILE A 169 -13.11 29.65 -20.92
C ILE A 169 -14.26 28.64 -20.92
N PRO A 170 -15.31 28.69 -21.78
CA PRO A 170 -16.46 27.80 -21.69
C PRO A 170 -16.12 26.31 -21.98
N ASP A 171 -15.19 26.05 -22.91
CA ASP A 171 -14.75 24.70 -23.25
C ASP A 171 -13.81 24.09 -22.19
N LEU A 172 -13.17 24.95 -21.42
CA LEU A 172 -12.32 24.65 -20.29
C LEU A 172 -13.04 23.93 -19.18
N ALA A 173 -14.18 24.44 -18.75
CA ALA A 173 -14.96 23.87 -17.67
C ALA A 173 -15.45 22.46 -18.05
N LYS A 174 -15.92 22.27 -19.30
CA LYS A 174 -16.35 20.95 -19.81
C LYS A 174 -15.20 19.96 -19.86
N GLY A 175 -14.04 20.33 -20.37
CA GLY A 175 -12.85 19.49 -20.42
C GLY A 175 -12.37 19.08 -19.02
N TYR A 176 -12.47 19.99 -18.05
CA TYR A 176 -12.09 19.72 -16.67
C TYR A 176 -13.02 18.71 -15.98
N TYR A 177 -14.34 18.81 -16.17
CA TYR A 177 -15.27 17.81 -15.66
C TYR A 177 -15.04 16.44 -16.27
N MET A 178 -14.82 16.37 -17.59
CA MET A 178 -14.49 15.12 -18.27
C MET A 178 -13.21 14.49 -17.68
N TYR A 179 -12.19 15.32 -17.46
CA TYR A 179 -10.95 14.86 -16.85
C TYR A 179 -11.17 14.32 -15.42
N PHE A 180 -11.98 15.02 -14.61
CA PHE A 180 -12.29 14.57 -13.25
C PHE A 180 -13.09 13.26 -13.23
N VAL A 181 -14.03 13.09 -14.14
CA VAL A 181 -14.76 11.83 -14.34
C VAL A 181 -13.80 10.70 -14.72
N ILE A 182 -12.84 10.95 -15.63
CA ILE A 182 -11.84 9.96 -16.02
C ILE A 182 -10.96 9.54 -14.83
N ILE A 183 -10.52 10.48 -13.99
CA ILE A 183 -9.76 10.16 -12.77
C ILE A 183 -10.59 9.31 -11.81
N ILE A 184 -11.85 9.66 -11.54
CA ILE A 184 -12.73 8.86 -10.68
C ILE A 184 -12.88 7.45 -11.23
N LEU A 185 -13.13 7.30 -12.53
CA LEU A 185 -13.23 5.99 -13.18
C LEU A 185 -11.92 5.20 -13.08
N ALA A 186 -10.78 5.85 -13.27
CA ALA A 186 -9.48 5.22 -13.12
C ALA A 186 -9.23 4.73 -11.68
N ILE A 187 -9.59 5.53 -10.69
CA ILE A 187 -9.49 5.16 -9.26
C ILE A 187 -10.41 3.97 -8.95
N MET A 188 -11.67 4.00 -9.44
CA MET A 188 -12.61 2.90 -9.27
C MET A 188 -12.11 1.61 -9.92
N PHE A 189 -11.67 1.69 -11.17
CA PHE A 189 -11.10 0.54 -11.89
C PHE A 189 -9.90 -0.04 -11.15
N PHE A 190 -9.04 0.84 -10.65
CA PHE A 190 -7.89 0.43 -9.87
C PHE A 190 -8.28 -0.24 -8.54
N ALA A 191 -9.27 0.28 -7.83
CA ALA A 191 -9.77 -0.31 -6.59
C ALA A 191 -10.30 -1.74 -6.84
N ILE A 192 -11.11 -1.90 -7.90
CA ILE A 192 -11.65 -3.21 -8.32
C ILE A 192 -10.52 -4.19 -8.69
N TYR A 193 -9.57 -3.75 -9.51
CA TYR A 193 -8.41 -4.57 -9.89
C TYR A 193 -7.59 -5.00 -8.68
N SER A 194 -7.40 -4.10 -7.72
CA SER A 194 -6.70 -4.36 -6.47
C SER A 194 -7.39 -5.44 -5.61
N ILE A 195 -8.72 -5.37 -5.47
CA ILE A 195 -9.52 -6.35 -4.74
C ILE A 195 -9.44 -7.71 -5.44
N TYR A 196 -9.61 -7.72 -6.77
CA TYR A 196 -9.52 -8.93 -7.56
C TYR A 196 -8.18 -9.64 -7.42
N ARG A 197 -7.08 -8.88 -7.49
CA ARG A 197 -5.74 -9.42 -7.34
C ARG A 197 -5.48 -9.99 -5.94
N SER A 198 -5.97 -9.30 -4.90
CA SER A 198 -5.87 -9.79 -3.52
C SER A 198 -6.61 -11.12 -3.34
N ALA A 199 -7.81 -11.26 -3.90
CA ALA A 199 -8.58 -12.50 -3.87
C ALA A 199 -7.87 -13.65 -4.61
N LEU A 200 -7.21 -13.36 -5.73
CA LEU A 200 -6.40 -14.34 -6.46
C LEU A 200 -5.21 -14.86 -5.65
N GLU A 201 -4.50 -13.96 -4.95
CA GLU A 201 -3.37 -14.34 -4.10
C GLU A 201 -3.83 -15.18 -2.92
N GLU A 202 -4.93 -14.83 -2.29
CA GLU A 202 -5.54 -15.60 -1.21
C GLU A 202 -5.95 -17.01 -1.68
N SER A 203 -6.59 -17.11 -2.85
CA SER A 203 -6.94 -18.40 -3.47
C SER A 203 -5.71 -19.29 -3.71
N LYS A 204 -4.58 -18.70 -4.17
CA LYS A 204 -3.32 -19.44 -4.34
C LYS A 204 -2.78 -19.97 -3.01
N ILE A 205 -2.82 -19.17 -1.95
CA ILE A 205 -2.36 -19.58 -0.62
C ILE A 205 -3.23 -20.74 -0.09
N ILE A 206 -4.55 -20.65 -0.24
CA ILE A 206 -5.48 -21.72 0.15
C ILE A 206 -5.17 -23.01 -0.61
N LYS A 207 -4.96 -22.95 -1.93
CA LYS A 207 -4.59 -24.13 -2.74
C LYS A 207 -3.26 -24.74 -2.27
N LEU A 208 -2.27 -23.94 -1.94
CA LEU A 208 -0.99 -24.42 -1.43
C LEU A 208 -1.16 -25.11 -0.06
N ARG A 209 -1.96 -24.54 0.84
CA ARG A 209 -2.27 -25.14 2.15
C ARG A 209 -2.98 -26.47 1.98
N ASN A 210 -3.97 -26.57 1.10
CA ASN A 210 -4.67 -27.82 0.85
C ASN A 210 -3.73 -28.92 0.33
N ARG A 211 -2.83 -28.58 -0.61
CA ARG A 211 -1.82 -29.55 -1.08
C ARG A 211 -0.86 -30.00 0.00
N MET A 212 -0.46 -29.11 0.92
CA MET A 212 0.37 -29.50 2.08
C MET A 212 -0.40 -30.41 3.02
N LEU A 213 -1.68 -30.13 3.27
CA LEU A 213 -2.52 -30.99 4.10
C LEU A 213 -2.71 -32.39 3.49
N GLU A 214 -2.93 -32.48 2.19
CA GLU A 214 -3.03 -33.76 1.47
C GLU A 214 -1.73 -34.59 1.62
N ARG A 215 -0.57 -33.97 1.39
CA ARG A 215 0.72 -34.63 1.58
C ARG A 215 0.94 -35.11 3.01
N ASN A 216 0.70 -34.23 3.98
CA ASN A 216 0.83 -34.61 5.40
C ASN A 216 -0.10 -35.78 5.75
N TYR A 217 -1.31 -35.81 5.19
CA TYR A 217 -2.24 -36.91 5.39
C TYR A 217 -1.74 -38.22 4.76
N GLU A 218 -1.18 -38.16 3.55
CA GLU A 218 -0.56 -39.32 2.90
C GLU A 218 0.63 -39.85 3.71
N ASP A 219 1.54 -39.00 4.15
CA ASP A 219 2.68 -39.33 4.98
C ASP A 219 2.23 -40.00 6.29
N LEU A 220 1.20 -39.45 6.93
CA LEU A 220 0.65 -39.99 8.17
C LEU A 220 -0.01 -41.37 7.96
N LYS A 221 -0.66 -41.56 6.81
CA LYS A 221 -1.25 -42.85 6.41
C LYS A 221 -0.17 -43.91 6.19
N VAL A 222 0.94 -43.55 5.54
CA VAL A 222 2.09 -44.45 5.37
C VAL A 222 2.66 -44.80 6.73
N TYR A 223 2.94 -43.82 7.59
CA TYR A 223 3.45 -44.04 8.94
C TYR A 223 2.53 -44.94 9.78
N TYR A 224 1.22 -44.74 9.69
CA TYR A 224 0.24 -45.59 10.39
C TYR A 224 0.26 -47.04 9.89
N ASN A 225 0.35 -47.26 8.58
CA ASN A 225 0.42 -48.60 8.00
C ASN A 225 1.73 -49.31 8.41
N ASP A 226 2.84 -48.60 8.37
CA ASP A 226 4.14 -49.13 8.77
C ASP A 226 4.14 -49.52 10.28
N SER A 227 3.59 -48.63 11.11
CA SER A 227 3.41 -48.95 12.55
C SER A 227 2.53 -50.17 12.77
N ARG A 228 1.42 -50.29 12.02
CA ARG A 228 0.52 -51.45 12.12
C ARG A 228 1.24 -52.76 11.76
N THR A 229 2.06 -52.74 10.72
CA THR A 229 2.85 -53.88 10.29
C THR A 229 3.86 -54.28 11.39
N LEU A 230 4.58 -53.28 11.93
CA LEU A 230 5.49 -53.45 13.06
C LEU A 230 4.81 -54.11 14.29
N PHE A 231 3.64 -53.58 14.67
CA PHE A 231 2.89 -54.16 15.79
C PHE A 231 2.43 -55.60 15.53
N HIS A 232 2.05 -55.91 14.29
CA HIS A 232 1.70 -57.26 13.88
C HIS A 232 2.90 -58.21 14.03
N ASP A 233 4.07 -57.80 13.58
CA ASP A 233 5.30 -58.58 13.66
C ASP A 233 5.76 -58.75 15.12
N TYR A 234 5.67 -57.71 15.95
CA TYR A 234 5.92 -57.82 17.39
C TYR A 234 4.99 -58.86 18.07
N ARG A 235 3.69 -58.82 17.70
CA ARG A 235 2.72 -59.78 18.27
C ARG A 235 3.09 -61.21 17.86
N ALA A 236 3.49 -61.44 16.62
CA ALA A 236 3.93 -62.74 16.12
C ALA A 236 5.17 -63.27 16.92
N HIS A 237 6.16 -62.37 17.14
CA HIS A 237 7.35 -62.70 17.94
C HIS A 237 7.00 -63.07 19.39
N ILE A 238 6.14 -62.29 20.03
CA ILE A 238 5.69 -62.54 21.40
C ILE A 238 4.92 -63.87 21.48
N THR A 239 4.02 -64.14 20.55
CA THR A 239 3.25 -65.39 20.52
C THR A 239 4.15 -66.59 20.34
N LEU A 240 5.20 -66.52 19.50
CA LEU A 240 6.16 -67.62 19.33
C LEU A 240 7.01 -67.82 20.54
N LEU A 241 7.43 -66.79 21.25
CA LEU A 241 8.14 -66.90 22.54
C LEU A 241 7.28 -67.53 23.61
N GLN A 242 6.00 -67.13 23.72
CA GLN A 242 5.06 -67.72 24.64
C GLN A 242 4.94 -69.29 24.42
N LYS A 243 4.80 -69.65 23.13
CA LYS A 243 4.73 -71.07 22.77
C LYS A 243 5.97 -71.85 23.18
N TYR A 244 7.19 -71.30 22.94
CA TYR A 244 8.42 -71.97 23.38
C TYR A 244 8.50 -72.13 24.92
N LEU A 245 8.01 -71.17 25.69
CA LEU A 245 7.96 -71.19 27.14
C LEU A 245 6.92 -72.18 27.66
N GLU A 246 5.75 -72.28 27.04
CA GLU A 246 4.69 -73.24 27.39
C GLU A 246 5.12 -74.66 27.10
N GLU A 247 5.93 -74.92 26.07
CA GLU A 247 6.48 -76.20 25.73
C GLU A 247 7.76 -76.58 26.53
N ASN A 248 8.15 -75.74 27.52
CA ASN A 248 9.39 -75.89 28.33
C ASN A 248 10.69 -75.91 27.50
N GLN A 249 10.70 -75.31 26.29
CA GLN A 249 11.84 -75.20 25.36
C GLN A 249 12.66 -73.99 25.63
N ILE A 250 13.20 -73.76 26.80
CA ILE A 250 13.88 -72.53 27.26
C ILE A 250 15.08 -72.18 26.34
N ASP A 251 15.87 -73.16 25.94
CA ASP A 251 17.05 -73.00 25.09
C ASP A 251 16.64 -72.37 23.71
N LYS A 252 15.53 -72.85 23.14
CA LYS A 252 15.03 -72.30 21.90
C LYS A 252 14.49 -70.90 22.06
N ALA A 253 13.83 -70.58 23.16
CA ALA A 253 13.38 -69.23 23.45
C ALA A 253 14.55 -68.20 23.54
N CYS A 254 15.65 -68.61 24.21
CA CYS A 254 16.87 -67.84 24.35
C CYS A 254 17.56 -67.56 22.99
N LEU A 255 17.68 -68.63 22.17
CA LEU A 255 18.25 -68.53 20.82
C LEU A 255 17.43 -67.59 19.95
N TYR A 256 16.11 -67.66 20.02
CA TYR A 256 15.21 -66.82 19.27
C TYR A 256 15.28 -65.34 19.72
N LEU A 257 15.33 -65.06 21.00
CA LEU A 257 15.56 -63.72 21.54
C LEU A 257 16.88 -63.12 21.06
N ASN A 258 17.96 -63.90 21.06
CA ASN A 258 19.25 -63.45 20.55
C ASN A 258 19.20 -63.14 19.06
N SER A 259 18.45 -63.92 18.26
CA SER A 259 18.29 -63.65 16.82
C SER A 259 17.51 -62.37 16.55
N ILE A 260 16.49 -62.06 17.34
CA ILE A 260 15.73 -60.79 17.23
C ILE A 260 16.62 -59.58 17.58
N ASN A 261 17.42 -59.70 18.65
CA ASN A 261 18.33 -58.62 19.08
C ASN A 261 19.39 -58.31 18.02
N THR A 262 19.94 -59.30 17.33
CA THR A 262 20.93 -59.07 16.26
C THR A 262 20.33 -58.41 15.06
N VAL A 263 19.08 -58.69 14.71
CA VAL A 263 18.39 -58.03 13.59
C VAL A 263 18.02 -56.56 13.91
N SER A 264 17.70 -56.26 15.18
CA SER A 264 17.36 -54.92 15.62
C SER A 264 18.52 -53.91 15.49
N TYR A 265 19.77 -54.35 15.57
CA TYR A 265 20.96 -53.49 15.44
C TYR A 265 21.37 -53.20 14.00
N THR A 266 20.82 -53.92 13.01
CA THR A 266 21.15 -53.68 11.59
C THR A 266 20.19 -52.71 10.86
N HIS A 267 19.13 -52.30 11.53
CA HIS A 267 18.10 -51.39 10.98
C HIS A 267 18.07 -49.99 11.64
N LEU A 268 19.04 -49.65 12.50
CA LEU A 268 19.33 -48.29 12.98
C LEU A 268 20.49 -47.69 12.19
#